data_423accc3e20a7e46b009b4390ca87be4
#
_entry.id   423accc3e20a7e46b009b4390ca87be4
#
_cell.length_a   1.000
_cell.length_b   1.000
_cell.length_c   1.000
_cell.angle_alpha   90.00
_cell.angle_beta   90.00
_cell.angle_gamma   90.00
#
_symmetry.space_group_name_H-M   'P 1'
#
loop_
_entity.id
_entity.type
_entity.pdbx_description
1 polymer ?
#
loop_
_entity_poly.entity_id
_entity_poly.type
_entity_poly.pdbx_seq_one_letter_code
_entity_poly.pdbx_strand_id
1 'polypeptide(L)'
;MSFASRKSLTTVALVSIATALAACSTSQPAPKSFDQAAVQPYRLDSGDRLRITVFEQPGLSNTYTVDQAGYIAFPLIGQVAARGETLPALEGAIATRLKQGYLRDPDVTIEVDRYRPVFVMGEVGRPGQYSYVPGMTAQNAIAIAGGFTPRGNQRDVDVTRKINGRVFTGRTEVSSPVLAGDTIHVRERLF
;
A
#
# COMPACT_ATOMS: atom_id res chain seq x y z
N MET A 1 -55.11 -55.54 -8.85
CA MET A 1 -55.08 -54.71 -10.05
C MET A 1 -54.70 -53.34 -9.65
N SER A 2 -53.51 -52.88 -9.97
CA SER A 2 -53.21 -51.64 -10.65
C SER A 2 -51.66 -51.44 -10.75
N PHE A 3 -51.20 -51.40 -11.95
CA PHE A 3 -49.85 -51.04 -12.35
C PHE A 3 -49.65 -49.54 -12.17
N ALA A 4 -48.60 -49.09 -11.51
CA ALA A 4 -48.12 -47.70 -11.60
C ALA A 4 -46.65 -47.69 -11.60
N SER A 5 -46.08 -47.51 -12.73
CA SER A 5 -45.09 -46.61 -13.32
C SER A 5 -43.81 -46.38 -12.53
N ARG A 6 -42.80 -47.18 -12.87
CA ARG A 6 -41.36 -46.95 -12.61
C ARG A 6 -40.76 -46.19 -13.79
N LYS A 7 -40.98 -44.89 -13.94
CA LYS A 7 -40.31 -44.06 -14.96
C LYS A 7 -40.16 -42.61 -14.50
N SER A 8 -39.39 -42.31 -13.47
CA SER A 8 -39.01 -40.92 -13.20
C SER A 8 -37.73 -40.71 -12.36
N LEU A 9 -36.90 -41.75 -12.18
CA LEU A 9 -35.69 -41.60 -11.35
C LEU A 9 -34.37 -41.46 -12.13
N THR A 10 -34.38 -41.55 -13.45
CA THR A 10 -33.15 -41.54 -14.26
C THR A 10 -32.81 -40.19 -14.92
N THR A 11 -33.69 -39.20 -14.82
CA THR A 11 -33.49 -37.88 -15.49
C THR A 11 -32.91 -36.80 -14.58
N VAL A 12 -32.85 -37.01 -13.27
CA VAL A 12 -32.34 -36.00 -12.30
C VAL A 12 -30.84 -36.13 -12.08
N ALA A 13 -30.21 -37.25 -12.40
CA ALA A 13 -28.79 -37.48 -12.16
C ALA A 13 -27.84 -36.89 -13.21
N LEU A 14 -28.32 -36.39 -14.37
CA LEU A 14 -27.47 -35.91 -15.45
C LEU A 14 -27.31 -34.39 -15.50
N VAL A 15 -28.05 -33.62 -14.70
CA VAL A 15 -27.99 -32.14 -14.70
C VAL A 15 -26.98 -31.61 -13.67
N SER A 16 -26.53 -32.43 -12.71
CA SER A 16 -25.66 -31.98 -11.61
C SER A 16 -24.14 -31.96 -11.90
N ILE A 17 -23.68 -32.37 -13.07
CA ILE A 17 -22.23 -32.48 -13.38
C ILE A 17 -21.71 -31.32 -14.25
N ALA A 18 -22.58 -30.45 -14.77
CA ALA A 18 -22.20 -29.42 -15.74
C ALA A 18 -21.79 -28.05 -15.11
N THR A 19 -21.81 -27.89 -13.78
CA THR A 19 -21.56 -26.58 -13.13
C THR A 19 -20.19 -26.42 -12.47
N ALA A 20 -19.24 -27.33 -12.65
CA ALA A 20 -17.96 -27.33 -11.91
C ALA A 20 -16.72 -26.83 -12.67
N LEU A 21 -16.83 -26.21 -13.86
CA LEU A 21 -15.66 -25.80 -14.67
C LEU A 21 -15.61 -24.32 -15.04
N ALA A 22 -16.16 -23.42 -14.24
CA ALA A 22 -16.03 -21.97 -14.46
C ALA A 22 -15.15 -21.29 -13.39
N ALA A 23 -14.05 -21.92 -12.99
CA ALA A 23 -13.00 -21.25 -12.24
C ALA A 23 -11.97 -20.63 -13.24
N CYS A 24 -12.45 -19.79 -14.16
CA CYS A 24 -11.57 -18.87 -14.86
C CYS A 24 -11.11 -17.84 -13.85
N SER A 25 -9.82 -17.79 -13.59
CA SER A 25 -9.14 -16.72 -12.85
C SER A 25 -9.36 -15.38 -13.58
N THR A 26 -10.49 -14.73 -13.30
CA THR A 26 -10.74 -13.37 -13.74
C THR A 26 -9.76 -12.48 -12.99
N SER A 27 -8.77 -11.94 -13.69
CA SER A 27 -7.94 -10.86 -13.17
C SER A 27 -8.87 -9.70 -12.81
N GLN A 28 -9.02 -9.49 -11.52
CA GLN A 28 -9.92 -8.47 -11.01
C GLN A 28 -9.29 -7.08 -11.27
N PRO A 29 -9.99 -6.15 -11.94
CA PRO A 29 -9.50 -4.79 -12.05
C PRO A 29 -9.28 -4.20 -10.65
N ALA A 30 -8.34 -3.26 -10.54
CA ALA A 30 -8.05 -2.62 -9.28
C ALA A 30 -9.34 -2.02 -8.68
N PRO A 31 -9.59 -2.19 -7.38
CA PRO A 31 -10.73 -1.55 -6.74
C PRO A 31 -10.65 -0.03 -6.92
N LYS A 32 -11.79 0.67 -7.04
CA LYS A 32 -11.83 2.15 -7.14
C LYS A 32 -11.10 2.86 -5.98
N SER A 33 -10.99 2.21 -4.82
CA SER A 33 -10.18 2.66 -3.69
C SER A 33 -8.67 2.78 -3.99
N PHE A 34 -8.19 2.11 -5.03
CA PHE A 34 -6.79 2.19 -5.48
C PHE A 34 -6.46 3.57 -6.05
N ASP A 35 -7.31 4.06 -6.94
CA ASP A 35 -7.13 5.36 -7.58
C ASP A 35 -7.38 6.49 -6.57
N GLN A 36 -8.38 6.33 -5.70
CA GLN A 36 -8.69 7.29 -4.64
C GLN A 36 -7.56 7.45 -3.62
N ALA A 37 -6.85 6.38 -3.28
CA ALA A 37 -5.72 6.45 -2.35
C ALA A 37 -4.55 7.27 -2.91
N ALA A 38 -4.38 7.32 -4.23
CA ALA A 38 -3.30 8.08 -4.88
C ALA A 38 -3.54 9.60 -4.90
N VAL A 39 -4.80 10.05 -4.72
CA VAL A 39 -5.19 11.47 -4.74
C VAL A 39 -5.27 12.06 -3.32
N GLN A 40 -5.28 11.21 -2.28
CA GLN A 40 -5.37 11.68 -0.89
C GLN A 40 -4.02 12.19 -0.35
N PRO A 41 -4.04 13.11 0.65
CA PRO A 41 -2.83 13.48 1.36
C PRO A 41 -2.10 12.26 1.90
N TYR A 42 -0.77 12.30 1.84
CA TYR A 42 0.06 11.21 2.33
C TYR A 42 -0.25 10.91 3.81
N ARG A 43 -0.43 9.64 4.11
CA ARG A 43 -0.63 9.15 5.47
C ARG A 43 0.57 8.32 5.91
N LEU A 44 1.08 8.67 7.06
CA LEU A 44 2.20 7.98 7.68
C LEU A 44 1.86 6.52 8.00
N ASP A 45 2.86 5.65 7.89
CA ASP A 45 2.76 4.25 8.36
C ASP A 45 4.14 3.78 8.83
N SER A 46 4.20 2.58 9.38
CA SER A 46 5.41 1.97 9.90
C SER A 46 6.53 1.93 8.88
N GLY A 47 7.73 2.33 9.28
CA GLY A 47 8.91 2.40 8.42
C GLY A 47 9.17 3.77 7.80
N ASP A 48 8.22 4.72 7.88
CA ASP A 48 8.49 6.11 7.50
C ASP A 48 9.46 6.75 8.48
N ARG A 49 10.40 7.52 7.96
CA ARG A 49 11.36 8.27 8.76
C ARG A 49 11.08 9.76 8.63
N LEU A 50 10.89 10.41 9.76
CA LEU A 50 10.46 11.79 9.88
C LEU A 50 11.58 12.63 10.46
N ARG A 51 11.83 13.79 9.90
CA ARG A 51 12.61 14.84 10.53
C ARG A 51 11.65 15.77 11.25
N ILE A 52 11.79 15.85 12.57
CA ILE A 52 10.97 16.71 13.41
C ILE A 52 11.87 17.80 13.96
N THR A 53 11.47 19.05 13.73
CA THR A 53 12.16 20.24 14.25
C THR A 53 11.22 20.95 15.21
N VAL A 54 11.70 21.20 16.41
CA VAL A 54 11.00 22.05 17.41
C VAL A 54 11.81 23.33 17.54
N PHE A 55 11.20 24.46 17.22
CA PHE A 55 11.88 25.75 17.20
C PHE A 55 12.50 26.05 18.58
N GLU A 56 13.73 26.56 18.57
CA GLU A 56 14.54 26.84 19.77
C GLU A 56 14.78 25.64 20.71
N GLN A 57 14.49 24.41 20.28
CA GLN A 57 14.67 23.20 21.09
C GLN A 57 15.54 22.16 20.35
N PRO A 58 16.87 22.36 20.26
CA PRO A 58 17.74 21.45 19.53
C PRO A 58 17.76 20.02 20.13
N GLY A 59 17.52 19.87 21.43
CA GLY A 59 17.44 18.58 22.09
C GLY A 59 16.21 17.74 21.71
N LEU A 60 15.18 18.36 21.14
CA LEU A 60 13.96 17.69 20.65
C LEU A 60 13.96 17.54 19.13
N SER A 61 14.82 18.30 18.43
CA SER A 61 14.91 18.30 16.97
C SER A 61 15.80 17.15 16.49
N ASN A 62 15.19 16.13 15.88
CA ASN A 62 15.91 14.92 15.45
C ASN A 62 15.12 14.18 14.35
N THR A 63 15.69 13.06 13.92
CA THR A 63 15.02 12.11 13.03
C THR A 63 14.37 11.00 13.83
N TYR A 64 13.09 10.74 13.57
CA TYR A 64 12.27 9.75 14.25
C TYR A 64 11.71 8.75 13.22
N THR A 65 11.67 7.48 13.58
CA THR A 65 11.09 6.44 12.73
C THR A 65 9.75 5.99 13.30
N VAL A 66 8.75 5.84 12.44
CA VAL A 66 7.47 5.24 12.83
C VAL A 66 7.70 3.75 13.04
N ASP A 67 7.47 3.27 14.25
CA ASP A 67 7.70 1.90 14.64
C ASP A 67 6.65 0.92 14.06
N GLN A 68 6.82 -0.37 14.32
CA GLN A 68 5.91 -1.40 13.85
C GLN A 68 4.48 -1.24 14.42
N ALA A 69 4.34 -0.68 15.62
CA ALA A 69 3.05 -0.42 16.24
C ALA A 69 2.38 0.85 15.68
N GLY A 70 3.12 1.70 14.95
CA GLY A 70 2.64 2.92 14.34
C GLY A 70 2.85 4.17 15.18
N TYR A 71 3.80 4.13 16.11
CA TYR A 71 4.15 5.24 16.98
C TYR A 71 5.54 5.77 16.68
N ILE A 72 5.78 7.01 17.08
CA ILE A 72 7.13 7.58 17.26
C ILE A 72 7.42 7.74 18.74
N ALA A 73 8.64 7.41 19.16
CA ALA A 73 9.12 7.66 20.53
C ALA A 73 9.70 9.07 20.58
N PHE A 74 8.98 10.01 21.17
CA PHE A 74 9.36 11.41 21.23
C PHE A 74 9.81 11.80 22.65
N PRO A 75 10.95 12.49 22.84
CA PRO A 75 11.42 12.89 24.16
C PRO A 75 10.34 13.69 24.92
N LEU A 76 10.35 13.58 26.25
CA LEU A 76 9.45 14.23 27.20
C LEU A 76 7.99 13.72 27.16
N ILE A 77 7.42 13.49 25.95
CA ILE A 77 5.99 13.14 25.78
C ILE A 77 5.75 11.66 25.48
N GLY A 78 6.81 10.87 25.36
CA GLY A 78 6.72 9.42 25.14
C GLY A 78 6.24 9.04 23.75
N GLN A 79 5.39 8.02 23.65
CA GLN A 79 4.88 7.52 22.37
C GLN A 79 3.76 8.42 21.81
N VAL A 80 3.91 8.83 20.55
CA VAL A 80 2.91 9.60 19.81
C VAL A 80 2.44 8.77 18.62
N ALA A 81 1.13 8.58 18.48
CA ALA A 81 0.54 7.87 17.35
C ALA A 81 0.82 8.63 16.04
N ALA A 82 1.40 7.94 15.08
CA ALA A 82 1.75 8.50 13.77
C ALA A 82 1.06 7.77 12.61
N ARG A 83 0.79 6.45 12.75
CA ARG A 83 0.16 5.66 11.68
C ARG A 83 -1.22 6.22 11.32
N GLY A 84 -1.44 6.45 10.03
CA GLY A 84 -2.69 6.97 9.49
C GLY A 84 -2.85 8.47 9.61
N GLU A 85 -1.95 9.15 10.32
CA GLU A 85 -1.96 10.60 10.46
C GLU A 85 -1.31 11.28 9.26
N THR A 86 -1.71 12.52 8.99
CA THR A 86 -1.00 13.43 8.08
C THR A 86 0.09 14.18 8.84
N LEU A 87 1.05 14.80 8.13
CA LEU A 87 2.10 15.60 8.78
C LEU A 87 1.52 16.70 9.66
N PRO A 88 0.57 17.56 9.18
CA PRO A 88 -0.03 18.60 10.01
C PRO A 88 -0.77 18.05 11.25
N ALA A 89 -1.41 16.90 11.13
CA ALA A 89 -2.10 16.29 12.26
C ALA A 89 -1.10 15.84 13.34
N LEU A 90 0.01 15.23 12.93
CA LEU A 90 1.07 14.82 13.85
C LEU A 90 1.80 16.01 14.49
N GLU A 91 2.06 17.09 13.74
CA GLU A 91 2.61 18.36 14.25
C GLU A 91 1.75 18.90 15.39
N GLY A 92 0.44 19.02 15.13
CA GLY A 92 -0.52 19.49 16.13
C GLY A 92 -0.60 18.59 17.36
N ALA A 93 -0.52 17.27 17.19
CA ALA A 93 -0.53 16.32 18.29
C ALA A 93 0.71 16.44 19.19
N ILE A 94 1.90 16.59 18.59
CA ILE A 94 3.16 16.80 19.32
C ILE A 94 3.13 18.15 20.04
N ALA A 95 2.78 19.23 19.33
CA ALA A 95 2.71 20.56 19.91
C ALA A 95 1.76 20.61 21.11
N THR A 96 0.57 19.99 20.98
CA THR A 96 -0.42 19.92 22.06
C THR A 96 0.14 19.21 23.31
N ARG A 97 0.83 18.08 23.13
CA ARG A 97 1.43 17.34 24.24
C ARG A 97 2.60 18.07 24.88
N LEU A 98 3.45 18.73 24.10
CA LEU A 98 4.56 19.54 24.62
C LEU A 98 4.05 20.73 25.42
N LYS A 99 2.92 21.33 25.01
CA LYS A 99 2.27 22.44 25.75
C LYS A 99 1.74 22.01 27.12
N GLN A 100 1.48 20.71 27.35
CA GLN A 100 0.99 20.17 28.59
C GLN A 100 2.08 19.98 29.67
N GLY A 101 2.90 21.01 29.89
CA GLY A 101 3.83 21.02 31.01
C GLY A 101 5.31 21.09 30.67
N TYR A 102 5.67 21.14 29.38
CA TYR A 102 7.07 21.20 28.95
C TYR A 102 7.44 22.51 28.27
N LEU A 103 6.62 22.99 27.32
CA LEU A 103 6.86 24.22 26.56
C LEU A 103 5.62 25.12 26.55
N ARG A 104 5.81 26.45 26.56
CA ARG A 104 4.67 27.38 26.55
C ARG A 104 4.01 27.52 25.17
N ASP A 105 4.80 27.59 24.14
CA ASP A 105 4.36 27.78 22.75
C ASP A 105 5.27 27.01 21.77
N PRO A 106 5.13 25.68 21.72
CA PRO A 106 5.98 24.86 20.89
C PRO A 106 5.59 25.01 19.40
N ASP A 107 6.54 25.43 18.57
CA ASP A 107 6.45 25.43 17.12
C ASP A 107 7.12 24.16 16.60
N VAL A 108 6.35 23.27 15.99
CA VAL A 108 6.74 21.93 15.55
C VAL A 108 6.55 21.82 14.05
N THR A 109 7.61 21.53 13.33
CA THR A 109 7.61 21.25 11.89
C THR A 109 8.04 19.81 11.63
N ILE A 110 7.33 19.11 10.75
CA ILE A 110 7.64 17.73 10.38
C ILE A 110 7.80 17.60 8.87
N GLU A 111 8.91 16.99 8.46
CA GLU A 111 9.18 16.62 7.08
C GLU A 111 9.42 15.11 6.98
N VAL A 112 9.05 14.50 5.86
CA VAL A 112 9.41 13.10 5.62
C VAL A 112 10.85 13.05 5.12
N ASP A 113 11.76 12.56 5.97
CA ASP A 113 13.16 12.36 5.62
C ASP A 113 13.34 11.16 4.68
N ARG A 114 12.59 10.09 4.93
CA ARG A 114 12.57 8.90 4.06
C ARG A 114 11.21 8.23 4.10
N TYR A 115 10.63 8.03 2.93
CA TYR A 115 9.42 7.24 2.76
C TYR A 115 9.70 5.74 2.84
N ARG A 116 8.70 4.95 3.19
CA ARG A 116 8.73 3.50 3.00
C ARG A 116 9.12 3.16 1.57
N PRO A 117 9.93 2.12 1.34
CA PRO A 117 10.30 1.70 0.01
C PRO A 117 9.11 1.11 -0.76
N VAL A 118 9.25 1.07 -2.09
CA VAL A 118 8.46 0.21 -2.97
C VAL A 118 9.23 -1.05 -3.29
N PHE A 119 8.52 -2.13 -3.58
CA PHE A 119 9.09 -3.40 -3.98
C PHE A 119 8.73 -3.69 -5.43
N VAL A 120 9.70 -4.07 -6.24
CA VAL A 120 9.50 -4.41 -7.64
C VAL A 120 9.94 -5.84 -7.87
N MET A 121 9.10 -6.66 -8.50
CA MET A 121 9.34 -8.07 -8.72
C MET A 121 8.76 -8.55 -10.05
N GLY A 122 9.09 -9.77 -10.45
CA GLY A 122 8.67 -10.39 -11.71
C GLY A 122 9.62 -10.06 -12.86
N GLU A 123 9.07 -9.81 -14.04
CA GLU A 123 9.81 -9.63 -15.30
C GLU A 123 10.45 -8.24 -15.41
N VAL A 124 11.39 -7.96 -14.51
CA VAL A 124 12.22 -6.73 -14.47
C VAL A 124 13.70 -7.09 -14.41
N GLY A 125 14.55 -6.17 -14.82
CA GLY A 125 15.99 -6.39 -14.90
C GLY A 125 16.63 -6.72 -13.53
N ARG A 126 16.19 -6.07 -12.46
CA ARG A 126 16.69 -6.25 -11.08
C ARG A 126 15.54 -6.18 -10.09
N PRO A 127 14.89 -7.31 -9.76
CA PRO A 127 13.90 -7.36 -8.69
C PRO A 127 14.51 -6.92 -7.35
N GLY A 128 13.75 -6.18 -6.54
CA GLY A 128 14.25 -5.70 -5.26
C GLY A 128 13.43 -4.58 -4.63
N GLN A 129 14.02 -3.97 -3.63
CA GLN A 129 13.49 -2.85 -2.88
C GLN A 129 14.09 -1.53 -3.40
N TYR A 130 13.24 -0.53 -3.61
CA TYR A 130 13.62 0.77 -4.17
C TYR A 130 13.05 1.91 -3.35
N SER A 131 13.78 3.03 -3.31
CA SER A 131 13.31 4.24 -2.63
C SER A 131 12.08 4.80 -3.36
N TYR A 132 11.05 5.11 -2.58
CA TYR A 132 9.87 5.81 -3.10
C TYR A 132 10.13 7.31 -3.17
N VAL A 133 9.60 7.92 -4.22
CA VAL A 133 9.56 9.38 -4.40
C VAL A 133 8.11 9.80 -4.66
N PRO A 134 7.59 10.85 -4.01
CA PRO A 134 6.24 11.36 -4.29
C PRO A 134 6.00 11.60 -5.78
N GLY A 135 4.86 11.13 -6.29
CA GLY A 135 4.51 11.19 -7.71
C GLY A 135 5.11 10.06 -8.57
N MET A 136 5.79 9.08 -7.97
CA MET A 136 6.32 7.92 -8.69
C MET A 136 5.18 7.11 -9.32
N THR A 137 5.39 6.67 -10.57
CA THR A 137 4.52 5.70 -11.26
C THR A 137 5.12 4.30 -11.23
N ALA A 138 4.34 3.29 -11.54
CA ALA A 138 4.85 1.92 -11.68
C ALA A 138 5.96 1.86 -12.75
N GLN A 139 5.81 2.62 -13.85
CA GLN A 139 6.84 2.70 -14.90
C GLN A 139 8.15 3.28 -14.39
N ASN A 140 8.11 4.33 -13.55
CA ASN A 140 9.32 4.90 -12.94
C ASN A 140 10.04 3.87 -12.05
N ALA A 141 9.29 3.16 -11.21
CA ALA A 141 9.84 2.12 -10.35
C ALA A 141 10.48 0.98 -11.15
N ILE A 142 9.82 0.54 -12.24
CA ILE A 142 10.34 -0.48 -13.13
C ILE A 142 11.61 0.00 -13.85
N ALA A 143 11.65 1.26 -14.30
CA ALA A 143 12.84 1.83 -14.94
C ALA A 143 14.05 1.80 -14.00
N ILE A 144 13.88 2.18 -12.74
CA ILE A 144 14.92 2.12 -11.69
C ILE A 144 15.34 0.66 -11.42
N ALA A 145 14.39 -0.27 -11.52
CA ALA A 145 14.64 -1.71 -11.40
C ALA A 145 15.33 -2.34 -12.64
N GLY A 146 15.85 -1.53 -13.56
CA GLY A 146 16.57 -1.97 -14.74
C GLY A 146 15.69 -2.23 -15.95
N GLY A 147 14.44 -1.74 -15.93
CA GLY A 147 13.48 -1.88 -17.02
C GLY A 147 12.80 -3.26 -17.09
N PHE A 148 11.95 -3.43 -18.07
CA PHE A 148 11.28 -4.70 -18.34
C PHE A 148 12.27 -5.70 -18.95
N THR A 149 12.11 -6.98 -18.63
CA THR A 149 12.74 -8.04 -19.41
C THR A 149 12.04 -8.16 -20.79
N PRO A 150 12.65 -8.84 -21.78
CA PRO A 150 12.00 -9.10 -23.08
C PRO A 150 10.66 -9.85 -22.96
N ARG A 151 10.43 -10.53 -21.84
CA ARG A 151 9.20 -11.30 -21.57
C ARG A 151 8.18 -10.50 -20.74
N GLY A 152 8.56 -9.34 -20.22
CA GLY A 152 7.73 -8.52 -19.36
C GLY A 152 6.52 -7.91 -20.08
N ASN A 153 5.37 -7.89 -19.37
CA ASN A 153 4.20 -7.15 -19.80
C ASN A 153 4.45 -5.65 -19.61
N GLN A 154 4.38 -4.86 -20.69
CA GLN A 154 4.65 -3.43 -20.69
C GLN A 154 3.39 -2.56 -20.64
N ARG A 155 2.21 -3.15 -20.55
CA ARG A 155 0.93 -2.43 -20.51
C ARG A 155 0.42 -2.23 -19.09
N ASP A 156 0.40 -3.32 -18.33
CA ASP A 156 -0.20 -3.37 -17.00
C ASP A 156 0.67 -4.19 -16.03
N VAL A 157 0.51 -3.87 -14.76
CA VAL A 157 1.18 -4.52 -13.63
C VAL A 157 0.16 -4.89 -12.58
N ASP A 158 0.48 -5.87 -11.76
CA ASP A 158 -0.29 -6.14 -10.56
C ASP A 158 0.38 -5.37 -9.39
N VAL A 159 -0.40 -4.49 -8.73
CA VAL A 159 0.07 -3.73 -7.56
C VAL A 159 -0.63 -4.26 -6.32
N THR A 160 0.18 -4.59 -5.31
CA THR A 160 -0.32 -4.94 -3.99
C THR A 160 -0.11 -3.75 -3.06
N ARG A 161 -1.20 -3.26 -2.48
CA ARG A 161 -1.25 -2.07 -1.62
C ARG A 161 -1.98 -2.34 -0.32
N LYS A 162 -1.46 -1.81 0.78
CA LYS A 162 -2.14 -1.84 2.08
C LYS A 162 -2.97 -0.55 2.25
N ILE A 163 -4.28 -0.70 2.38
CA ILE A 163 -5.23 0.40 2.59
C ILE A 163 -6.00 0.12 3.88
N ASN A 164 -5.93 1.02 4.86
CA ASN A 164 -6.62 0.88 6.15
C ASN A 164 -6.38 -0.49 6.84
N GLY A 165 -5.14 -0.97 6.80
CA GLY A 165 -4.74 -2.24 7.42
C GLY A 165 -5.07 -3.49 6.58
N ARG A 166 -5.82 -3.38 5.49
CA ARG A 166 -6.14 -4.49 4.57
C ARG A 166 -5.25 -4.46 3.35
N VAL A 167 -4.89 -5.64 2.86
CA VAL A 167 -4.07 -5.80 1.66
C VAL A 167 -4.98 -6.05 0.47
N PHE A 168 -4.78 -5.27 -0.58
CA PHE A 168 -5.47 -5.38 -1.85
C PHE A 168 -4.45 -5.61 -2.96
N THR A 169 -4.76 -6.49 -3.88
CA THR A 169 -4.01 -6.64 -5.12
C THR A 169 -4.92 -6.32 -6.28
N GLY A 170 -4.49 -5.44 -7.15
CA GLY A 170 -5.25 -5.02 -8.32
C GLY A 170 -4.35 -4.83 -9.52
N ARG A 171 -4.92 -4.98 -10.69
CA ARG A 171 -4.24 -4.70 -11.96
C ARG A 171 -4.44 -3.25 -12.34
N THR A 172 -3.35 -2.58 -12.70
CA THR A 172 -3.36 -1.18 -13.12
C THR A 172 -2.37 -0.97 -14.27
N GLU A 173 -2.53 0.10 -15.03
CA GLU A 173 -1.59 0.48 -16.08
C GLU A 173 -0.22 0.84 -15.48
N VAL A 174 0.83 0.67 -16.27
CA VAL A 174 2.21 1.05 -15.85
C VAL A 174 2.35 2.55 -15.59
N SER A 175 1.51 3.38 -16.21
CA SER A 175 1.44 4.83 -15.99
C SER A 175 0.81 5.23 -14.65
N SER A 176 0.14 4.30 -13.98
CA SER A 176 -0.58 4.59 -12.72
C SER A 176 0.36 4.93 -11.58
N PRO A 177 -0.05 5.87 -10.70
CA PRO A 177 0.75 6.24 -9.54
C PRO A 177 0.83 5.08 -8.53
N VAL A 178 2.03 4.90 -8.00
CA VAL A 178 2.30 3.98 -6.89
C VAL A 178 2.48 4.77 -5.61
N LEU A 179 2.28 4.12 -4.47
CA LEU A 179 2.45 4.71 -3.15
C LEU A 179 3.60 4.04 -2.39
N ALA A 180 4.11 4.74 -1.39
CA ALA A 180 5.09 4.17 -0.49
C ALA A 180 4.56 2.88 0.16
N GLY A 181 5.37 1.81 0.12
CA GLY A 181 4.99 0.49 0.62
C GLY A 181 4.30 -0.43 -0.38
N ASP A 182 4.05 0.02 -1.62
CA ASP A 182 3.47 -0.82 -2.67
C ASP A 182 4.45 -1.91 -3.12
N THR A 183 3.89 -3.05 -3.50
CA THR A 183 4.62 -4.10 -4.25
C THR A 183 4.09 -4.13 -5.68
N ILE A 184 4.99 -3.94 -6.62
CA ILE A 184 4.73 -3.92 -8.06
C ILE A 184 5.21 -5.24 -8.64
N HIS A 185 4.32 -6.02 -9.24
CA HIS A 185 4.63 -7.27 -9.89
C HIS A 185 4.43 -7.16 -11.40
N VAL A 186 5.54 -7.24 -12.12
CA VAL A 186 5.54 -7.28 -13.59
C VAL A 186 5.37 -8.72 -14.03
N ARG A 187 4.25 -9.00 -14.67
CA ARG A 187 3.93 -10.34 -15.17
C ARG A 187 4.64 -10.60 -16.51
N GLU A 188 4.77 -11.86 -16.82
CA GLU A 188 5.12 -12.29 -18.16
C GLU A 188 3.99 -11.93 -19.14
N ARG A 189 4.32 -11.43 -20.33
CA ARG A 189 3.35 -11.25 -21.41
C ARG A 189 2.93 -12.61 -21.95
N LEU A 190 1.63 -12.83 -22.00
CA LEU A 190 1.06 -13.91 -22.80
C LEU A 190 0.99 -13.39 -24.24
N PHE A 191 1.46 -14.15 -25.17
CA PHE A 191 1.62 -13.87 -26.60
C PHE A 191 0.52 -13.01 -27.23
#